data_99a8b812230807972c1bcf670d6aaf59
#
_entry.id   99a8b812230807972c1bcf670d6aaf59
#
_cell.length_a   1.000
_cell.length_b   1.000
_cell.length_c   1.000
_cell.angle_alpha   90.00
_cell.angle_beta   90.00
_cell.angle_gamma   90.00
#
_symmetry.space_group_name_H-M   'P 1'
#
loop_
_entity.id
_entity.type
_entity.pdbx_description
1 polymer ?
#
loop_
_entity_poly.entity_id
_entity_poly.type
_entity_poly.pdbx_seq_one_letter_code
_entity_poly.pdbx_strand_id
1 'polypeptide(L)'
;MPTAPHRAIASLLFLALPLVTVGCSINVDKGANGEDKKVKIDTPLGNIHVNADKPSGTLGIALYPGAIAQPDHDGDKDADVQLGFGEWKMRVQVAHFNTSDDRDKVLTYYRKSLSRYGDVIECRDDQPVGSPAKTAEGLTCSESDKDHHVKMDTGDHGLTLRAGSKRHQHIVAFDKDDADSASGPTKFTLIALDLPAETWKKDRQTD
;
A
#
# COMPACT_ATOMS: atom_id res chain seq x y z
N MET A 1 9.85 89.52 -6.94
CA MET A 1 9.98 88.62 -5.73
C MET A 1 9.54 87.27 -6.16
N PRO A 2 10.44 86.29 -6.29
CA PRO A 2 10.09 84.97 -6.79
C PRO A 2 9.88 83.99 -5.59
N THR A 3 8.75 83.32 -5.64
CA THR A 3 8.40 82.26 -4.71
C THR A 3 8.93 80.90 -5.24
N ALA A 4 9.69 80.18 -4.40
CA ALA A 4 10.26 78.90 -4.71
C ALA A 4 9.22 77.73 -4.56
N PRO A 5 9.26 76.71 -5.41
CA PRO A 5 8.41 75.55 -5.25
C PRO A 5 9.03 74.47 -4.38
N HIS A 6 8.27 73.95 -3.43
CA HIS A 6 8.66 72.83 -2.57
C HIS A 6 8.58 71.50 -3.39
N ARG A 7 9.71 70.84 -3.52
CA ARG A 7 9.82 69.48 -4.04
C ARG A 7 9.45 68.49 -2.95
N ALA A 8 8.29 67.83 -3.08
CA ALA A 8 7.92 66.70 -2.29
C ALA A 8 8.65 65.43 -2.82
N ILE A 9 9.55 64.91 -2.01
CA ILE A 9 10.24 63.60 -2.28
C ILE A 9 9.31 62.51 -1.76
N ALA A 10 8.60 61.84 -2.70
CA ALA A 10 7.85 60.65 -2.38
C ALA A 10 8.81 59.46 -2.26
N SER A 11 9.14 59.02 -1.01
CA SER A 11 9.86 57.79 -0.74
C SER A 11 8.98 56.61 -1.01
N LEU A 12 9.19 55.94 -2.15
CA LEU A 12 8.62 54.60 -2.42
C LEU A 12 9.36 53.55 -1.58
N LEU A 13 8.73 53.14 -0.48
CA LEU A 13 9.18 51.99 0.31
C LEU A 13 8.80 50.72 -0.47
N PHE A 14 9.74 50.14 -1.21
CA PHE A 14 9.61 48.81 -1.79
C PHE A 14 9.64 47.76 -0.66
N LEU A 15 8.49 47.27 -0.28
CA LEU A 15 8.34 46.13 0.63
C LEU A 15 8.72 44.88 -0.16
N ALA A 16 9.98 44.46 -0.06
CA ALA A 16 10.46 43.19 -0.63
C ALA A 16 9.83 42.03 0.18
N LEU A 17 8.75 41.46 -0.33
CA LEU A 17 8.18 40.22 0.18
C LEU A 17 9.17 39.10 -0.19
N PRO A 18 9.74 38.34 0.76
CA PRO A 18 10.52 37.16 0.41
C PRO A 18 9.56 36.11 -0.15
N LEU A 19 9.69 35.78 -1.44
CA LEU A 19 9.08 34.60 -2.02
C LEU A 19 9.75 33.38 -1.38
N VAL A 20 9.11 32.79 -0.38
CA VAL A 20 9.48 31.48 0.13
C VAL A 20 9.07 30.47 -0.93
N THR A 21 10.00 30.09 -1.80
CA THR A 21 9.82 28.97 -2.71
C THR A 21 9.81 27.69 -1.90
N VAL A 22 8.63 27.20 -1.58
CA VAL A 22 8.44 25.88 -0.98
C VAL A 22 8.76 24.85 -2.05
N GLY A 23 9.98 24.31 -2.02
CA GLY A 23 10.45 23.33 -3.00
C GLY A 23 9.86 21.95 -2.74
N CYS A 24 9.33 21.30 -3.79
CA CYS A 24 9.12 19.86 -3.81
C CYS A 24 10.42 19.19 -4.19
N SER A 25 10.84 18.14 -3.47
CA SER A 25 11.98 17.30 -3.87
C SER A 25 11.49 15.99 -4.46
N ILE A 26 12.03 15.62 -5.62
CA ILE A 26 11.77 14.35 -6.29
C ILE A 26 13.12 13.66 -6.46
N ASN A 27 13.29 12.50 -5.83
CA ASN A 27 14.46 11.64 -5.99
C ASN A 27 14.02 10.34 -6.64
N VAL A 28 14.70 9.96 -7.74
CA VAL A 28 14.46 8.71 -8.46
C VAL A 28 15.77 7.96 -8.57
N ASP A 29 15.85 6.79 -7.95
CA ASP A 29 16.97 5.87 -8.10
C ASP A 29 16.64 4.86 -9.21
N LYS A 30 17.48 4.81 -10.24
CA LYS A 30 17.31 3.89 -11.36
C LYS A 30 18.15 2.63 -11.18
N GLY A 31 17.57 1.50 -11.54
CA GLY A 31 18.29 0.23 -11.63
C GLY A 31 19.25 0.18 -12.83
N ALA A 32 20.07 -0.86 -12.90
CA ALA A 32 21.04 -1.06 -13.98
C ALA A 32 20.44 -1.09 -15.39
N ASN A 33 19.14 -1.41 -15.49
CA ASN A 33 18.39 -1.46 -16.76
C ASN A 33 17.59 -0.18 -17.06
N GLY A 34 17.79 0.90 -16.28
CA GLY A 34 17.08 2.17 -16.47
C GLY A 34 15.66 2.23 -15.92
N GLU A 35 15.19 1.17 -15.26
CA GLU A 35 13.88 1.15 -14.56
C GLU A 35 13.95 1.91 -13.24
N ASP A 36 12.86 2.58 -12.87
CA ASP A 36 12.75 3.32 -11.62
C ASP A 36 12.56 2.32 -10.46
N LYS A 37 13.60 2.11 -9.65
CA LYS A 37 13.59 1.18 -8.51
C LYS A 37 13.11 1.81 -7.21
N LYS A 38 13.39 3.09 -7.04
CA LYS A 38 12.94 3.88 -5.88
C LYS A 38 12.50 5.25 -6.34
N VAL A 39 11.31 5.64 -5.93
CA VAL A 39 10.78 6.98 -6.14
C VAL A 39 10.45 7.58 -4.78
N LYS A 40 11.05 8.71 -4.49
CA LYS A 40 10.78 9.48 -3.29
C LYS A 40 10.35 10.88 -3.68
N ILE A 41 9.14 11.25 -3.30
CA ILE A 41 8.57 12.57 -3.51
C ILE A 41 8.22 13.14 -2.14
N ASP A 42 8.90 14.21 -1.76
CA ASP A 42 8.61 14.96 -0.53
C ASP A 42 8.04 16.33 -0.91
N THR A 43 6.86 16.62 -0.38
CA THR A 43 6.19 17.91 -0.51
C THR A 43 5.87 18.47 0.87
N PRO A 44 5.60 19.76 1.02
CA PRO A 44 5.19 20.34 2.29
C PRO A 44 3.88 19.79 2.85
N LEU A 45 3.06 19.18 2.00
CA LEU A 45 1.75 18.62 2.36
C LEU A 45 1.81 17.12 2.64
N GLY A 46 2.85 16.40 2.17
CA GLY A 46 2.95 14.96 2.36
C GLY A 46 4.09 14.33 1.58
N ASN A 47 4.26 13.03 1.77
CA ASN A 47 5.31 12.24 1.13
C ASN A 47 4.75 11.00 0.44
N ILE A 48 5.43 10.60 -0.64
CA ILE A 48 5.18 9.35 -1.36
C ILE A 48 6.52 8.65 -1.51
N HIS A 49 6.62 7.42 -1.01
CA HIS A 49 7.78 6.58 -1.18
C HIS A 49 7.36 5.28 -1.87
N VAL A 50 7.99 4.95 -2.97
CA VAL A 50 7.84 3.69 -3.68
C VAL A 50 9.20 3.00 -3.74
N ASN A 51 9.27 1.74 -3.36
CA ASN A 51 10.47 0.93 -3.42
C ASN A 51 10.14 -0.42 -4.05
N ALA A 52 10.69 -0.67 -5.23
CA ALA A 52 10.54 -1.93 -5.95
C ALA A 52 11.61 -2.99 -5.59
N ASP A 53 12.62 -2.64 -4.78
CA ASP A 53 13.77 -3.54 -4.53
C ASP A 53 13.61 -4.48 -3.32
N LYS A 54 12.63 -4.30 -2.42
CA LYS A 54 12.57 -5.15 -1.21
C LYS A 54 11.22 -5.16 -0.48
N PRO A 55 10.41 -6.18 -0.64
CA PRO A 55 9.32 -6.38 0.30
C PRO A 55 9.49 -7.55 1.27
N SER A 56 10.23 -8.60 0.91
CA SER A 56 10.15 -9.88 1.62
C SER A 56 10.53 -9.86 3.11
N GLY A 57 11.38 -8.93 3.55
CA GLY A 57 11.83 -8.86 4.96
C GLY A 57 10.94 -8.03 5.89
N THR A 58 10.01 -7.23 5.36
CA THR A 58 9.24 -6.24 6.12
C THR A 58 7.74 -6.48 6.16
N LEU A 59 7.24 -7.47 5.40
CA LEU A 59 5.81 -7.81 5.30
C LEU A 59 5.19 -8.29 6.62
N GLY A 60 6.02 -8.68 7.60
CA GLY A 60 5.52 -9.29 8.83
C GLY A 60 5.03 -10.74 8.65
N ILE A 61 4.75 -11.18 7.44
CA ILE A 61 4.29 -12.54 7.12
C ILE A 61 5.51 -13.48 7.03
N ALA A 62 5.43 -14.63 7.69
CA ALA A 62 6.49 -15.63 7.61
C ALA A 62 6.58 -16.20 6.19
N LEU A 63 7.80 -16.25 5.64
CA LEU A 63 8.01 -16.86 4.33
C LEU A 63 7.80 -18.38 4.39
N TYR A 64 7.15 -18.93 3.38
CA TYR A 64 7.00 -20.38 3.23
C TYR A 64 8.38 -21.04 3.06
N PRO A 65 8.70 -22.12 3.80
CA PRO A 65 9.99 -22.80 3.68
C PRO A 65 10.23 -23.27 2.25
N GLY A 66 11.38 -22.90 1.68
CA GLY A 66 11.74 -23.25 0.31
C GLY A 66 11.08 -22.39 -0.78
N ALA A 67 10.33 -21.37 -0.40
CA ALA A 67 9.84 -20.40 -1.38
C ALA A 67 10.97 -19.54 -1.94
N ILE A 68 10.92 -19.29 -3.23
CA ILE A 68 11.87 -18.47 -3.98
C ILE A 68 11.13 -17.22 -4.47
N ALA A 69 11.75 -16.05 -4.26
CA ALA A 69 11.22 -14.81 -4.81
C ALA A 69 11.14 -14.91 -6.33
N GLN A 70 10.02 -14.50 -6.89
CA GLN A 70 9.90 -14.41 -8.36
C GLN A 70 10.69 -13.20 -8.85
N PRO A 71 11.50 -13.35 -9.92
CA PRO A 71 12.06 -12.19 -10.60
C PRO A 71 10.91 -11.39 -11.24
N ASP A 72 11.10 -10.07 -11.28
CA ASP A 72 10.16 -9.16 -11.97
C ASP A 72 9.88 -9.66 -13.39
N HIS A 73 8.66 -10.10 -13.65
CA HIS A 73 8.13 -10.33 -14.99
C HIS A 73 7.05 -9.30 -15.29
N ASP A 74 6.78 -9.05 -16.57
CA ASP A 74 5.84 -8.04 -17.06
C ASP A 74 4.51 -8.06 -16.30
N GLY A 75 4.36 -7.11 -15.34
CA GLY A 75 3.15 -6.90 -14.56
C GLY A 75 3.26 -7.23 -13.07
N ASP A 76 4.07 -8.20 -12.66
CA ASP A 76 4.18 -8.68 -11.27
C ASP A 76 5.47 -8.15 -10.63
N LYS A 77 5.43 -6.92 -10.15
CA LYS A 77 6.57 -6.31 -9.44
C LYS A 77 6.34 -6.30 -7.94
N ASP A 78 7.38 -6.71 -7.22
CA ASP A 78 7.45 -6.46 -5.79
C ASP A 78 7.36 -4.96 -5.52
N ALA A 79 6.61 -4.54 -4.50
CA ALA A 79 6.41 -3.14 -4.19
C ALA A 79 6.31 -2.86 -2.69
N ASP A 80 6.89 -1.77 -2.25
CA ASP A 80 6.66 -1.14 -0.93
C ASP A 80 6.28 0.31 -1.17
N VAL A 81 4.99 0.61 -1.10
CA VAL A 81 4.42 1.94 -1.34
C VAL A 81 3.99 2.54 -0.02
N GLN A 82 4.52 3.70 0.30
CA GLN A 82 4.15 4.47 1.49
C GLN A 82 3.63 5.84 1.06
N LEU A 83 2.47 6.21 1.59
CA LEU A 83 1.85 7.52 1.41
C LEU A 83 1.66 8.16 2.78
N GLY A 84 2.01 9.45 2.93
CA GLY A 84 1.85 10.16 4.18
C GLY A 84 1.41 11.62 3.98
N PHE A 85 0.38 12.05 4.73
CA PHE A 85 -0.11 13.44 4.78
C PHE A 85 -0.45 13.78 6.23
N GLY A 86 0.43 14.50 6.91
CA GLY A 86 0.27 14.78 8.34
C GLY A 86 0.22 13.48 9.16
N GLU A 87 -0.86 13.24 9.89
CA GLU A 87 -1.08 12.01 10.66
C GLU A 87 -1.62 10.85 9.83
N TRP A 88 -2.11 11.12 8.63
CA TRP A 88 -2.61 10.11 7.72
C TRP A 88 -1.44 9.36 7.07
N LYS A 89 -1.40 8.06 7.26
CA LYS A 89 -0.37 7.17 6.69
C LYS A 89 -1.00 5.92 6.14
N MET A 90 -0.59 5.54 4.94
CA MET A 90 -0.93 4.28 4.30
C MET A 90 0.34 3.58 3.85
N ARG A 91 0.39 2.26 3.98
CA ARG A 91 1.47 1.44 3.42
C ARG A 91 0.89 0.20 2.77
N VAL A 92 1.38 -0.12 1.59
CA VAL A 92 1.08 -1.35 0.86
C VAL A 92 2.40 -2.00 0.49
N GLN A 93 2.58 -3.25 0.90
CA GLN A 93 3.74 -4.06 0.54
C GLN A 93 3.27 -5.31 -0.18
N VAL A 94 3.92 -5.63 -1.28
CA VAL A 94 3.59 -6.78 -2.14
C VAL A 94 4.89 -7.51 -2.48
N ALA A 95 4.89 -8.84 -2.37
CA ALA A 95 6.01 -9.67 -2.78
C ALA A 95 5.54 -10.99 -3.38
N HIS A 96 6.14 -11.38 -4.49
CA HIS A 96 5.79 -12.54 -5.29
C HIS A 96 6.75 -13.69 -5.06
N PHE A 97 6.21 -14.88 -4.86
CA PHE A 97 6.97 -16.09 -4.57
C PHE A 97 6.46 -17.27 -5.37
N ASN A 98 7.36 -18.24 -5.58
CA ASN A 98 7.00 -19.56 -6.06
C ASN A 98 7.63 -20.65 -5.18
N THR A 99 7.05 -21.84 -5.21
CA THR A 99 7.58 -23.05 -4.60
C THR A 99 7.23 -24.27 -5.43
N SER A 100 8.04 -25.33 -5.34
CA SER A 100 7.72 -26.61 -5.98
C SER A 100 6.63 -27.40 -5.24
N ASP A 101 6.25 -26.96 -4.05
CA ASP A 101 5.20 -27.62 -3.27
C ASP A 101 3.79 -27.31 -3.80
N ASP A 102 2.88 -28.26 -3.55
CA ASP A 102 1.48 -28.12 -3.92
C ASP A 102 0.80 -27.00 -3.13
N ARG A 103 -0.18 -26.37 -3.76
CA ARG A 103 -0.96 -25.28 -3.17
C ARG A 103 -1.57 -25.64 -1.82
N ASP A 104 -2.06 -26.86 -1.60
CA ASP A 104 -2.71 -27.27 -0.36
C ASP A 104 -1.72 -27.31 0.83
N LYS A 105 -0.45 -27.61 0.58
CA LYS A 105 0.60 -27.50 1.60
C LYS A 105 0.86 -26.04 1.95
N VAL A 106 0.95 -25.16 0.94
CA VAL A 106 1.15 -23.72 1.11
C VAL A 106 -0.04 -23.10 1.87
N LEU A 107 -1.27 -23.44 1.49
CA LEU A 107 -2.49 -23.01 2.18
C LEU A 107 -2.50 -23.45 3.65
N THR A 108 -2.16 -24.72 3.93
CA THR A 108 -2.12 -25.25 5.30
C THR A 108 -1.10 -24.50 6.15
N TYR A 109 0.08 -24.21 5.60
CA TYR A 109 1.09 -23.41 6.26
C TYR A 109 0.60 -22.01 6.57
N TYR A 110 0.01 -21.32 5.60
CA TYR A 110 -0.42 -19.94 5.80
C TYR A 110 -1.68 -19.79 6.64
N ARG A 111 -2.62 -20.73 6.63
CA ARG A 111 -3.71 -20.77 7.62
C ARG A 111 -3.16 -20.77 9.04
N LYS A 112 -2.13 -21.57 9.32
CA LYS A 112 -1.46 -21.58 10.63
C LYS A 112 -0.60 -20.34 10.87
N SER A 113 0.15 -19.88 9.89
CA SER A 113 1.05 -18.73 10.04
C SER A 113 0.27 -17.42 10.27
N LEU A 114 -0.83 -17.23 9.55
CA LEU A 114 -1.66 -16.04 9.65
C LEU A 114 -2.53 -16.00 10.93
N SER A 115 -2.83 -17.15 11.55
CA SER A 115 -3.65 -17.19 12.78
C SER A 115 -3.05 -16.40 13.96
N ARG A 116 -1.77 -16.07 13.91
CA ARG A 116 -1.12 -15.17 14.88
C ARG A 116 -1.64 -13.71 14.82
N TYR A 117 -2.31 -13.34 13.76
CA TYR A 117 -2.88 -12.00 13.54
C TYR A 117 -4.40 -11.94 13.82
N GLY A 118 -5.01 -13.05 14.24
CA GLY A 118 -6.43 -13.19 14.50
C GLY A 118 -7.07 -14.29 13.65
N ASP A 119 -8.38 -14.22 13.48
CA ASP A 119 -9.11 -15.16 12.64
C ASP A 119 -8.62 -15.08 11.19
N VAL A 120 -8.51 -16.24 10.53
CA VAL A 120 -8.16 -16.31 9.11
C VAL A 120 -9.41 -16.57 8.29
N ILE A 121 -9.73 -15.65 7.39
CA ILE A 121 -10.81 -15.82 6.41
C ILE A 121 -10.22 -16.24 5.06
N GLU A 122 -10.83 -17.26 4.46
CA GLU A 122 -10.51 -17.71 3.10
C GLU A 122 -11.55 -17.16 2.12
N CYS A 123 -11.08 -16.53 1.06
CA CYS A 123 -11.94 -15.90 0.06
C CYS A 123 -11.64 -16.44 -1.33
N ARG A 124 -12.69 -16.76 -2.09
CA ARG A 124 -12.61 -17.10 -3.50
C ARG A 124 -13.54 -16.18 -4.28
N ASP A 125 -13.00 -15.46 -5.26
CA ASP A 125 -13.76 -14.49 -6.07
C ASP A 125 -14.62 -13.57 -5.17
N ASP A 126 -13.99 -12.98 -4.13
CA ASP A 126 -14.61 -12.11 -3.13
C ASP A 126 -15.75 -12.73 -2.29
N GLN A 127 -15.88 -14.04 -2.33
CA GLN A 127 -16.83 -14.79 -1.50
C GLN A 127 -16.12 -15.63 -0.45
N PRO A 128 -16.64 -15.72 0.79
CA PRO A 128 -16.04 -16.54 1.82
C PRO A 128 -16.19 -18.03 1.49
N VAL A 129 -15.08 -18.77 1.68
CA VAL A 129 -15.05 -20.24 1.58
C VAL A 129 -15.00 -20.81 2.98
N GLY A 130 -16.05 -21.52 3.38
CA GLY A 130 -16.13 -22.12 4.71
C GLY A 130 -16.44 -21.11 5.83
N SER A 131 -15.81 -21.26 6.98
CA SER A 131 -16.04 -20.44 8.17
C SER A 131 -14.71 -19.96 8.73
N PRO A 132 -14.61 -18.69 9.19
CA PRO A 132 -15.69 -17.72 9.33
C PRO A 132 -15.98 -16.94 8.02
N ALA A 133 -17.22 -16.48 7.83
CA ALA A 133 -17.55 -15.54 6.74
C ALA A 133 -17.20 -14.09 7.06
N LYS A 134 -16.94 -13.81 8.35
CA LYS A 134 -16.41 -12.55 8.88
C LYS A 134 -15.56 -12.87 10.10
N THR A 135 -14.37 -12.28 10.17
CA THR A 135 -13.48 -12.47 11.32
C THR A 135 -13.94 -11.67 12.55
N ALA A 136 -13.47 -12.04 13.73
CA ALA A 136 -13.72 -11.28 14.96
C ALA A 136 -13.15 -9.85 14.85
N GLU A 137 -12.06 -9.66 14.11
CA GLU A 137 -11.41 -8.37 13.85
C GLU A 137 -12.14 -7.55 12.78
N GLY A 138 -13.20 -8.11 12.17
CA GLY A 138 -14.09 -7.43 11.26
C GLY A 138 -13.76 -7.54 9.77
N LEU A 139 -12.80 -8.41 9.38
CA LEU A 139 -12.52 -8.67 7.96
C LEU A 139 -13.63 -9.47 7.30
N THR A 140 -13.90 -9.16 6.05
CA THR A 140 -14.80 -9.88 5.14
C THR A 140 -14.11 -10.07 3.81
N CYS A 141 -14.62 -10.96 2.96
CA CYS A 141 -14.07 -11.17 1.62
C CYS A 141 -14.41 -10.02 0.67
N SER A 142 -15.63 -9.51 0.72
CA SER A 142 -16.03 -8.35 -0.07
C SER A 142 -15.81 -7.08 0.75
N GLU A 143 -14.93 -6.19 0.31
CA GLU A 143 -14.79 -4.85 0.86
C GLU A 143 -15.89 -3.91 0.33
N SER A 144 -17.12 -4.38 0.29
CA SER A 144 -18.28 -3.53 0.00
C SER A 144 -18.75 -2.79 1.25
N ASP A 145 -17.83 -2.22 2.03
CA ASP A 145 -18.20 -1.17 2.96
C ASP A 145 -18.57 0.05 2.10
N LYS A 146 -19.86 0.36 2.06
CA LYS A 146 -20.43 1.48 1.28
C LYS A 146 -19.83 2.84 1.63
N ASP A 147 -18.97 2.87 2.63
CA ASP A 147 -18.33 4.07 3.18
C ASP A 147 -16.87 4.28 2.72
N HIS A 148 -16.23 3.32 2.05
CA HIS A 148 -14.84 3.42 1.65
C HIS A 148 -14.68 3.15 0.15
N HIS A 149 -14.28 4.17 -0.59
CA HIS A 149 -14.06 4.11 -2.04
C HIS A 149 -12.70 3.51 -2.45
N VAL A 150 -11.97 2.87 -1.53
CA VAL A 150 -10.74 2.15 -1.88
C VAL A 150 -11.13 0.72 -2.22
N LYS A 151 -11.49 0.48 -3.47
CA LYS A 151 -11.47 -0.88 -4.02
C LYS A 151 -10.00 -1.27 -4.15
N MET A 152 -9.54 -2.19 -3.29
CA MET A 152 -8.33 -2.91 -3.60
C MET A 152 -8.71 -3.99 -4.61
N ASP A 153 -8.42 -3.69 -5.87
CA ASP A 153 -8.32 -4.73 -6.86
C ASP A 153 -7.05 -5.52 -6.53
N THR A 154 -7.21 -6.66 -5.89
CA THR A 154 -6.09 -7.56 -5.59
C THR A 154 -5.61 -8.29 -6.84
N GLY A 155 -5.98 -7.82 -8.02
CA GLY A 155 -5.70 -8.48 -9.28
C GLY A 155 -6.60 -9.70 -9.53
N ASP A 156 -6.28 -10.49 -10.52
CA ASP A 156 -7.04 -11.69 -10.91
C ASP A 156 -6.70 -12.89 -9.99
N HIS A 157 -6.73 -12.66 -8.65
CA HIS A 157 -6.47 -13.72 -7.67
C HIS A 157 -7.70 -14.56 -7.41
N GLY A 158 -7.60 -15.85 -7.72
CA GLY A 158 -8.71 -16.79 -7.52
C GLY A 158 -8.97 -17.13 -6.06
N LEU A 159 -7.93 -17.16 -5.23
CA LEU A 159 -8.02 -17.58 -3.82
C LEU A 159 -7.13 -16.69 -2.93
N THR A 160 -7.68 -16.21 -1.82
CA THR A 160 -6.91 -15.44 -0.83
C THR A 160 -7.15 -15.92 0.59
N LEU A 161 -6.11 -15.88 1.42
CA LEU A 161 -6.20 -15.96 2.88
C LEU A 161 -5.96 -14.57 3.44
N ARG A 162 -6.83 -14.11 4.33
CA ARG A 162 -6.72 -12.77 4.94
C ARG A 162 -6.80 -12.90 6.47
N ALA A 163 -5.96 -12.16 7.18
CA ALA A 163 -5.98 -12.08 8.65
C ALA A 163 -5.58 -10.68 9.12
N GLY A 164 -5.91 -10.34 10.36
CA GLY A 164 -5.69 -9.04 10.97
C GLY A 164 -6.96 -8.21 11.07
N SER A 165 -6.82 -6.90 11.19
CA SER A 165 -7.96 -5.98 11.30
C SER A 165 -8.24 -5.30 9.96
N LYS A 166 -9.37 -4.58 9.85
CA LYS A 166 -9.70 -3.77 8.66
C LYS A 166 -8.58 -2.79 8.25
N ARG A 167 -7.75 -2.36 9.19
CA ARG A 167 -6.69 -1.39 8.95
C ARG A 167 -5.30 -1.99 8.81
N HIS A 168 -5.08 -3.16 9.35
CA HIS A 168 -3.81 -3.87 9.32
C HIS A 168 -4.06 -5.28 8.83
N GLN A 169 -3.87 -5.52 7.55
CA GLN A 169 -4.17 -6.79 6.90
C GLN A 169 -2.90 -7.50 6.46
N HIS A 170 -2.91 -8.81 6.64
CA HIS A 170 -1.93 -9.73 6.11
C HIS A 170 -2.66 -10.68 5.17
N ILE A 171 -2.26 -10.68 3.90
CA ILE A 171 -2.96 -11.40 2.84
C ILE A 171 -1.97 -12.31 2.13
N VAL A 172 -2.41 -13.52 1.85
CA VAL A 172 -1.74 -14.45 0.94
C VAL A 172 -2.69 -14.71 -0.21
N ALA A 173 -2.26 -14.39 -1.41
CA ALA A 173 -3.06 -14.51 -2.62
C ALA A 173 -2.45 -15.56 -3.55
N PHE A 174 -3.30 -16.33 -4.21
CA PHE A 174 -2.94 -17.36 -5.19
C PHE A 174 -3.54 -16.98 -6.53
N ASP A 175 -2.76 -17.10 -7.60
CA ASP A 175 -3.21 -16.80 -8.94
C ASP A 175 -4.38 -17.70 -9.35
N LYS A 176 -5.24 -17.19 -10.23
CA LYS A 176 -6.46 -17.90 -10.64
C LYS A 176 -6.14 -19.21 -11.34
N ASP A 177 -5.11 -19.22 -12.17
CA ASP A 177 -4.66 -20.42 -12.88
C ASP A 177 -4.14 -21.50 -11.92
N ASP A 178 -3.51 -21.08 -10.81
CA ASP A 178 -3.04 -21.96 -9.74
C ASP A 178 -4.15 -22.29 -8.74
N ALA A 179 -5.22 -21.49 -8.67
CA ALA A 179 -6.33 -21.71 -7.75
C ALA A 179 -7.13 -22.98 -8.06
N ASP A 180 -7.15 -23.41 -9.31
CA ASP A 180 -7.84 -24.62 -9.76
C ASP A 180 -6.93 -25.86 -9.84
N SER A 181 -5.58 -25.67 -9.73
CA SER A 181 -4.60 -26.77 -9.74
C SER A 181 -4.27 -27.20 -8.32
N ALA A 182 -4.76 -28.36 -7.90
CA ALA A 182 -4.43 -28.92 -6.57
C ALA A 182 -3.01 -29.48 -6.48
N SER A 183 -2.32 -29.70 -7.60
CA SER A 183 -1.00 -30.35 -7.65
C SER A 183 -0.06 -29.59 -8.60
N GLY A 184 1.21 -29.48 -8.18
CA GLY A 184 2.27 -28.84 -8.97
C GLY A 184 2.85 -27.61 -8.29
N PRO A 185 3.82 -26.94 -8.93
CA PRO A 185 4.45 -25.73 -8.40
C PRO A 185 3.41 -24.65 -8.14
N THR A 186 3.52 -23.99 -6.99
CA THR A 186 2.57 -22.97 -6.56
C THR A 186 3.22 -21.58 -6.62
N LYS A 187 2.53 -20.65 -7.27
CA LYS A 187 2.82 -19.22 -7.21
C LYS A 187 1.90 -18.56 -6.20
N PHE A 188 2.44 -17.65 -5.42
CA PHE A 188 1.65 -16.90 -4.44
C PHE A 188 2.25 -15.53 -4.16
N THR A 189 1.39 -14.63 -3.74
CA THR A 189 1.73 -13.25 -3.42
C THR A 189 1.48 -13.00 -1.93
N LEU A 190 2.44 -12.41 -1.26
CA LEU A 190 2.30 -11.91 0.10
C LEU A 190 2.01 -10.42 0.06
N ILE A 191 0.97 -9.98 0.78
CA ILE A 191 0.56 -8.58 0.83
C ILE A 191 0.40 -8.18 2.29
N ALA A 192 1.05 -7.08 2.68
CA ALA A 192 0.80 -6.40 3.95
C ALA A 192 0.22 -5.02 3.67
N LEU A 193 -0.87 -4.70 4.36
CA LEU A 193 -1.61 -3.46 4.17
C LEU A 193 -1.81 -2.77 5.50
N ASP A 194 -1.34 -1.54 5.58
CA ASP A 194 -1.60 -0.61 6.68
C ASP A 194 -2.43 0.56 6.16
N LEU A 195 -3.67 0.67 6.60
CA LEU A 195 -4.58 1.75 6.25
C LEU A 195 -4.66 2.80 7.36
N PRO A 196 -4.83 4.08 7.02
CA PRO A 196 -4.95 5.15 7.99
C PRO A 196 -6.20 5.02 8.86
N ALA A 197 -6.17 5.66 10.03
CA ALA A 197 -7.39 5.88 10.80
C ALA A 197 -8.33 6.80 10.02
N GLU A 198 -9.64 6.53 10.10
CA GLU A 198 -10.66 7.39 9.51
C GLU A 198 -10.75 8.71 10.29
N THR A 199 -9.92 9.70 9.97
CA THR A 199 -9.92 10.99 10.66
C THR A 199 -10.89 12.02 10.06
N TRP A 200 -11.45 11.75 8.89
CA TRP A 200 -12.23 12.72 8.10
C TRP A 200 -13.76 12.65 8.23
N LYS A 201 -14.27 11.74 9.05
CA LYS A 201 -15.73 11.72 9.38
C LYS A 201 -16.15 12.75 10.43
N LYS A 202 -15.21 13.47 11.08
CA LYS A 202 -15.53 14.35 12.21
C LYS A 202 -16.02 15.75 11.83
N ASP A 203 -15.81 16.19 10.59
CA ASP A 203 -16.08 17.59 10.19
C ASP A 203 -17.41 17.80 9.46
N ARG A 204 -18.27 16.79 9.34
CA ARG A 204 -19.55 16.91 8.63
C ARG A 204 -20.80 16.83 9.52
N GLN A 205 -20.64 16.97 10.84
CA GLN A 205 -21.77 16.88 11.78
C GLN A 205 -21.95 18.13 12.64
N THR A 206 -21.56 19.30 12.13
CA THR A 206 -21.92 20.59 12.70
C THR A 206 -22.36 21.52 11.58
N ASP A 207 -23.61 21.44 11.19
CA ASP A 207 -24.52 22.53 10.80
C ASP A 207 -25.95 22.01 10.78
#